data_f6151da3ed6cffe83cf1452337a374db
#
_entry.id   f6151da3ed6cffe83cf1452337a374db
#
_cell.length_a   1.000
_cell.length_b   1.000
_cell.length_c   1.000
_cell.angle_alpha   90.00
_cell.angle_beta   90.00
_cell.angle_gamma   90.00
#
_symmetry.space_group_name_H-M   'P 1'
#
loop_
_entity.id
_entity.type
_entity.pdbx_description
1 polymer ?
#
loop_
_entity_poly.entity_id
_entity_poly.type
_entity_poly.pdbx_seq_one_letter_code
_entity_poly.pdbx_strand_id
1 'polypeptide(L)'
;MSDKIVISGYYGFSNAGDEAMLSSLIASLKRTSPQVEITVISGNPARTRRNHGVYAVHRFNPYAVIRAIKHCTMVISGGGSLLQNVTSSRSLYYYLAIMEIALYFHKPLMLYGQGIGPINGEAARRVVASTVSRATSITVRDEESKHTLTELGVNAEAIEVTADAVLSVPVPDTRAGERILASYGVQKGEKIIALAFRDWEGDKDWKRSLAEGADILADKYGCRVVFIPMQYAADVYTAESIAKIMHSSPVVLTDEYRTEEFMSLIACANLVIANRLHALVFAAVTGVPVTAVSYDPKIDGFMAHIGAKVCCTMESLTTEILTQAAGYMLEQGGFSEDVCRRIQELRTLSDKNNSLVSRILRTCRV
;
A
#
# COMPACT_ATOMS: atom_id res chain seq x y z
N MET A 1 5.05 -31.37 10.31
CA MET A 1 4.13 -30.96 9.22
C MET A 1 4.47 -29.54 8.84
N SER A 2 4.38 -29.16 7.55
CA SER A 2 4.56 -27.76 7.12
C SER A 2 3.40 -26.90 7.64
N ASP A 3 3.70 -25.67 8.07
CA ASP A 3 2.64 -24.71 8.43
C ASP A 3 1.89 -24.29 7.16
N LYS A 4 0.56 -24.21 7.26
CA LYS A 4 -0.33 -23.79 6.17
C LYS A 4 -1.00 -22.49 6.56
N ILE A 5 -0.73 -21.43 5.82
CA ILE A 5 -1.28 -20.10 6.10
C ILE A 5 -2.25 -19.69 4.99
N VAL A 6 -3.44 -19.25 5.38
CA VAL A 6 -4.38 -18.59 4.47
C VAL A 6 -4.28 -17.09 4.66
N ILE A 7 -4.10 -16.35 3.57
CA ILE A 7 -4.05 -14.89 3.56
C ILE A 7 -5.28 -14.35 2.84
N SER A 8 -6.02 -13.45 3.49
CA SER A 8 -7.17 -12.72 2.95
C SER A 8 -6.84 -11.24 2.84
N GLY A 9 -7.19 -10.60 1.71
CA GLY A 9 -6.98 -9.18 1.47
C GLY A 9 -7.51 -8.76 0.11
N TYR A 10 -7.23 -7.51 -0.30
CA TYR A 10 -7.62 -6.98 -1.61
C TYR A 10 -6.60 -7.33 -2.68
N TYR A 11 -6.44 -8.65 -2.95
CA TYR A 11 -5.41 -9.18 -3.83
C TYR A 11 -5.95 -9.66 -5.18
N GLY A 12 -5.14 -9.53 -6.23
CA GLY A 12 -5.51 -9.92 -7.59
C GLY A 12 -6.31 -8.87 -8.35
N PHE A 13 -6.25 -7.58 -7.93
CA PHE A 13 -6.99 -6.46 -8.53
C PHE A 13 -6.11 -5.39 -9.17
N SER A 14 -4.84 -5.68 -9.43
CA SER A 14 -3.90 -4.75 -10.08
C SER A 14 -3.67 -3.45 -9.30
N ASN A 15 -3.79 -3.51 -7.96
CA ASN A 15 -3.42 -2.40 -7.09
C ASN A 15 -2.00 -2.63 -6.57
N ALA A 16 -1.06 -1.78 -6.96
CA ALA A 16 0.36 -1.94 -6.64
C ALA A 16 0.62 -1.97 -5.12
N GLY A 17 -0.12 -1.20 -4.34
CA GLY A 17 0.03 -1.17 -2.89
C GLY A 17 -0.42 -2.45 -2.21
N ASP A 18 -1.61 -2.95 -2.55
CA ASP A 18 -2.12 -4.20 -1.98
C ASP A 18 -1.24 -5.40 -2.38
N GLU A 19 -0.78 -5.43 -3.64
CA GLU A 19 0.17 -6.46 -4.10
C GLU A 19 1.52 -6.34 -3.39
N ALA A 20 1.98 -5.13 -3.06
CA ALA A 20 3.20 -4.91 -2.30
C ALA A 20 3.09 -5.40 -0.86
N MET A 21 1.95 -5.15 -0.20
CA MET A 21 1.68 -5.70 1.13
C MET A 21 1.68 -7.22 1.11
N LEU A 22 1.07 -7.85 0.09
CA LEU A 22 1.09 -9.30 -0.09
C LEU A 22 2.52 -9.81 -0.33
N SER A 23 3.29 -9.15 -1.20
CA SER A 23 4.69 -9.52 -1.49
C SER A 23 5.55 -9.46 -0.23
N SER A 24 5.43 -8.37 0.55
CA SER A 24 6.12 -8.20 1.82
C SER A 24 5.80 -9.31 2.82
N LEU A 25 4.51 -9.58 3.01
CA LEU A 25 4.04 -10.62 3.92
C LEU A 25 4.55 -12.01 3.50
N ILE A 26 4.44 -12.36 2.22
CA ILE A 26 4.93 -13.64 1.69
C ILE A 26 6.45 -13.77 1.87
N ALA A 27 7.21 -12.74 1.52
CA ALA A 27 8.67 -12.74 1.67
C ALA A 27 9.08 -12.93 3.14
N SER A 28 8.39 -12.27 4.04
CA SER A 28 8.62 -12.40 5.47
C SER A 28 8.29 -13.77 6.02
N LEU A 29 7.14 -14.33 5.64
CA LEU A 29 6.73 -15.68 6.03
C LEU A 29 7.73 -16.73 5.54
N LYS A 30 8.16 -16.65 4.29
CA LYS A 30 9.16 -17.58 3.72
C LYS A 30 10.53 -17.44 4.38
N ARG A 31 10.94 -16.25 4.79
CA ARG A 31 12.20 -16.02 5.53
C ARG A 31 12.17 -16.65 6.92
N THR A 32 11.02 -16.56 7.61
CA THR A 32 10.84 -17.06 8.97
C THR A 32 10.54 -18.56 9.00
N SER A 33 9.81 -19.07 8.02
CA SER A 33 9.42 -20.47 7.88
C SER A 33 9.55 -20.90 6.40
N PRO A 34 10.75 -21.33 5.95
CA PRO A 34 11.01 -21.64 4.53
C PRO A 34 10.08 -22.71 3.94
N GLN A 35 9.53 -23.60 4.77
CA GLN A 35 8.64 -24.68 4.36
C GLN A 35 7.15 -24.32 4.47
N VAL A 36 6.81 -23.02 4.71
CA VAL A 36 5.43 -22.59 4.85
C VAL A 36 4.67 -22.71 3.52
N GLU A 37 3.50 -23.34 3.57
CA GLU A 37 2.55 -23.39 2.47
C GLU A 37 1.59 -22.20 2.58
N ILE A 38 1.60 -21.32 1.60
CA ILE A 38 0.76 -20.11 1.60
C ILE A 38 -0.35 -20.26 0.56
N THR A 39 -1.59 -20.03 0.98
CA THR A 39 -2.76 -19.93 0.10
C THR A 39 -3.37 -18.52 0.19
N VAL A 40 -3.45 -17.82 -0.91
CA VAL A 40 -4.04 -16.47 -0.98
C VAL A 40 -5.47 -16.54 -1.51
N ILE A 41 -6.40 -15.87 -0.84
CA ILE A 41 -7.75 -15.63 -1.36
C ILE A 41 -7.67 -14.42 -2.29
N SER A 42 -7.92 -14.62 -3.58
CA SER A 42 -7.62 -13.64 -4.64
C SER A 42 -8.78 -13.42 -5.60
N GLY A 43 -8.88 -12.21 -6.14
CA GLY A 43 -9.76 -11.89 -7.27
C GLY A 43 -9.29 -12.51 -8.60
N ASN A 44 -7.96 -12.74 -8.74
CA ASN A 44 -7.36 -13.39 -9.90
C ASN A 44 -6.29 -14.40 -9.45
N PRO A 45 -6.68 -15.65 -9.13
CA PRO A 45 -5.75 -16.67 -8.64
C PRO A 45 -4.60 -17.00 -9.60
N ALA A 46 -4.84 -16.97 -10.90
CA ALA A 46 -3.81 -17.28 -11.90
C ALA A 46 -2.68 -16.24 -11.84
N ARG A 47 -3.06 -14.96 -11.76
CA ARG A 47 -2.12 -13.84 -11.63
C ARG A 47 -1.37 -13.89 -10.29
N THR A 48 -2.09 -14.10 -9.18
CA THR A 48 -1.47 -14.19 -7.85
C THR A 48 -0.45 -15.32 -7.78
N ARG A 49 -0.76 -16.50 -8.35
CA ARG A 49 0.21 -17.61 -8.44
C ARG A 49 1.44 -17.24 -9.25
N ARG A 50 1.25 -16.60 -10.42
CA ARG A 50 2.37 -16.19 -11.30
C ARG A 50 3.28 -15.15 -10.65
N ASN A 51 2.68 -14.16 -9.98
CA ASN A 51 3.43 -13.03 -9.43
C ASN A 51 4.14 -13.36 -8.11
N HIS A 52 3.54 -14.20 -7.25
CA HIS A 52 4.03 -14.45 -5.89
C HIS A 52 4.53 -15.87 -5.63
N GLY A 53 4.32 -16.80 -6.56
CA GLY A 53 4.77 -18.19 -6.40
C GLY A 53 4.14 -18.90 -5.20
N VAL A 54 2.83 -18.70 -4.97
CA VAL A 54 2.04 -19.28 -3.87
C VAL A 54 0.77 -19.93 -4.40
N TYR A 55 0.09 -20.75 -3.58
CA TYR A 55 -1.25 -21.21 -3.92
C TYR A 55 -2.25 -20.05 -3.85
N ALA A 56 -3.28 -20.10 -4.69
CA ALA A 56 -4.34 -19.10 -4.67
C ALA A 56 -5.68 -19.72 -5.03
N VAL A 57 -6.74 -19.26 -4.35
CA VAL A 57 -8.14 -19.65 -4.58
C VAL A 57 -8.97 -18.43 -4.92
N HIS A 58 -10.00 -18.62 -5.76
CA HIS A 58 -10.85 -17.51 -6.18
C HIS A 58 -11.77 -17.09 -5.03
N ARG A 59 -11.82 -15.77 -4.75
CA ARG A 59 -12.58 -15.17 -3.63
C ARG A 59 -14.07 -15.52 -3.62
N PHE A 60 -14.68 -15.77 -4.77
CA PHE A 60 -16.08 -16.17 -4.91
C PHE A 60 -16.27 -17.68 -5.10
N ASN A 61 -15.26 -18.50 -4.77
CA ASN A 61 -15.42 -19.95 -4.66
C ASN A 61 -15.49 -20.34 -3.17
N PRO A 62 -16.69 -20.37 -2.56
CA PRO A 62 -16.84 -20.59 -1.13
C PRO A 62 -16.33 -21.96 -0.69
N TYR A 63 -16.50 -22.98 -1.52
CA TYR A 63 -16.00 -24.32 -1.22
C TYR A 63 -14.46 -24.34 -1.10
N ALA A 64 -13.75 -23.73 -2.07
CA ALA A 64 -12.30 -23.68 -2.03
C ALA A 64 -11.79 -22.83 -0.86
N VAL A 65 -12.44 -21.71 -0.56
CA VAL A 65 -12.11 -20.83 0.57
C VAL A 65 -12.29 -21.55 1.91
N ILE A 66 -13.46 -22.15 2.13
CA ILE A 66 -13.77 -22.91 3.36
C ILE A 66 -12.80 -24.07 3.52
N ARG A 67 -12.52 -24.82 2.45
CA ARG A 67 -11.57 -25.93 2.49
C ARG A 67 -10.16 -25.46 2.85
N ALA A 68 -9.70 -24.34 2.25
CA ALA A 68 -8.37 -23.77 2.57
C ALA A 68 -8.29 -23.38 4.05
N ILE A 69 -9.29 -22.66 4.58
CA ILE A 69 -9.33 -22.23 5.98
C ILE A 69 -9.41 -23.43 6.93
N LYS A 70 -10.28 -24.41 6.65
CA LYS A 70 -10.43 -25.61 7.48
C LYS A 70 -9.11 -26.36 7.68
N HIS A 71 -8.25 -26.41 6.66
CA HIS A 71 -7.00 -27.17 6.67
C HIS A 71 -5.75 -26.33 6.91
N CYS A 72 -5.89 -25.03 7.20
CA CYS A 72 -4.74 -24.18 7.52
C CYS A 72 -4.35 -24.27 9.01
N THR A 73 -3.13 -23.80 9.30
CA THR A 73 -2.60 -23.61 10.66
C THR A 73 -3.12 -22.30 11.23
N MET A 74 -3.16 -21.22 10.41
CA MET A 74 -3.68 -19.91 10.79
C MET A 74 -4.21 -19.14 9.60
N VAL A 75 -5.03 -18.13 9.88
CA VAL A 75 -5.53 -17.16 8.90
C VAL A 75 -4.96 -15.79 9.21
N ILE A 76 -4.46 -15.11 8.19
CA ILE A 76 -4.02 -13.72 8.25
C ILE A 76 -5.02 -12.87 7.46
N SER A 77 -5.66 -11.92 8.14
CA SER A 77 -6.30 -10.79 7.48
C SER A 77 -5.21 -9.77 7.17
N GLY A 78 -4.85 -9.67 5.89
CA GLY A 78 -3.68 -8.91 5.43
C GLY A 78 -3.84 -7.41 5.60
N GLY A 79 -2.80 -6.67 5.28
CA GLY A 79 -2.76 -5.22 5.38
C GLY A 79 -3.74 -4.49 4.45
N GLY A 80 -3.70 -3.19 4.47
CA GLY A 80 -4.64 -2.31 3.79
C GLY A 80 -5.83 -1.93 4.67
N SER A 81 -6.78 -1.17 4.11
CA SER A 81 -7.99 -0.76 4.83
C SER A 81 -9.16 -1.65 4.45
N LEU A 82 -9.14 -2.90 4.94
CA LEU A 82 -10.18 -3.89 4.62
C LEU A 82 -11.45 -3.67 5.44
N LEU A 83 -11.29 -3.24 6.71
CA LEU A 83 -12.40 -2.98 7.64
C LEU A 83 -12.82 -1.51 7.55
N GLN A 84 -13.53 -1.18 6.47
CA GLN A 84 -14.16 0.12 6.22
C GLN A 84 -15.40 -0.10 5.31
N ASN A 85 -16.37 0.82 5.35
CA ASN A 85 -17.57 0.73 4.54
C ASN A 85 -17.94 2.01 3.78
N VAL A 86 -16.97 2.94 3.65
CA VAL A 86 -17.15 4.17 2.85
C VAL A 86 -17.30 3.81 1.37
N THR A 87 -16.44 2.93 0.87
CA THR A 87 -16.49 2.50 -0.54
C THR A 87 -17.54 1.42 -0.78
N SER A 88 -17.73 0.47 0.14
CA SER A 88 -18.71 -0.61 0.00
C SER A 88 -18.94 -1.37 1.30
N SER A 89 -20.19 -1.36 1.78
CA SER A 89 -20.58 -2.23 2.90
C SER A 89 -20.47 -3.71 2.57
N ARG A 90 -20.67 -4.12 1.30
CA ARG A 90 -20.51 -5.51 0.86
C ARG A 90 -19.06 -5.99 1.03
N SER A 91 -18.09 -5.10 0.80
CA SER A 91 -16.68 -5.41 0.98
C SER A 91 -16.35 -5.68 2.46
N LEU A 92 -16.82 -4.83 3.36
CA LEU A 92 -16.66 -5.01 4.80
C LEU A 92 -17.17 -6.38 5.27
N TYR A 93 -18.45 -6.69 4.96
CA TYR A 93 -19.05 -7.96 5.36
C TYR A 93 -18.40 -9.18 4.72
N TYR A 94 -17.85 -9.05 3.52
CA TYR A 94 -17.06 -10.11 2.89
C TYR A 94 -15.81 -10.46 3.72
N TYR A 95 -15.03 -9.47 4.14
CA TYR A 95 -13.82 -9.72 4.95
C TYR A 95 -14.17 -10.23 6.34
N LEU A 96 -15.22 -9.71 6.95
CA LEU A 96 -15.73 -10.22 8.23
C LEU A 96 -16.16 -11.69 8.10
N ALA A 97 -16.84 -12.07 7.02
CA ALA A 97 -17.23 -13.47 6.80
C ALA A 97 -16.02 -14.42 6.71
N ILE A 98 -14.93 -14.00 6.08
CA ILE A 98 -13.68 -14.80 6.05
C ILE A 98 -13.11 -14.97 7.47
N MET A 99 -13.12 -13.90 8.28
CA MET A 99 -12.66 -13.95 9.67
C MET A 99 -13.57 -14.87 10.50
N GLU A 100 -14.89 -14.76 10.35
CA GLU A 100 -15.86 -15.62 11.04
C GLU A 100 -15.70 -17.11 10.69
N ILE A 101 -15.43 -17.43 9.42
CA ILE A 101 -15.13 -18.81 9.00
C ILE A 101 -13.86 -19.31 9.71
N ALA A 102 -12.82 -18.49 9.84
CA ALA A 102 -11.60 -18.86 10.57
C ALA A 102 -11.91 -19.14 12.05
N LEU A 103 -12.65 -18.26 12.70
CA LEU A 103 -13.06 -18.39 14.10
C LEU A 103 -13.96 -19.61 14.33
N TYR A 104 -14.89 -19.89 13.41
CA TYR A 104 -15.76 -21.06 13.45
C TYR A 104 -14.96 -22.39 13.42
N PHE A 105 -13.88 -22.45 12.63
CA PHE A 105 -12.98 -23.59 12.59
C PHE A 105 -11.87 -23.54 13.66
N HIS A 106 -11.99 -22.66 14.66
CA HIS A 106 -11.01 -22.47 15.74
C HIS A 106 -9.59 -22.23 15.21
N LYS A 107 -9.46 -21.52 14.08
CA LYS A 107 -8.14 -21.18 13.53
C LYS A 107 -7.63 -19.91 14.15
N PRO A 108 -6.35 -19.85 14.57
CA PRO A 108 -5.73 -18.58 14.92
C PRO A 108 -5.93 -17.57 13.81
N LEU A 109 -6.46 -16.41 14.19
CA LEU A 109 -6.74 -15.28 13.30
C LEU A 109 -5.86 -14.10 13.70
N MET A 110 -5.13 -13.56 12.75
CA MET A 110 -4.34 -12.33 12.95
C MET A 110 -4.80 -11.24 12.01
N LEU A 111 -5.06 -10.06 12.54
CA LEU A 111 -5.09 -8.82 11.78
C LEU A 111 -3.65 -8.33 11.65
N TYR A 112 -3.19 -8.07 10.42
CA TYR A 112 -1.78 -7.82 10.12
C TYR A 112 -1.56 -6.40 9.63
N GLY A 113 -1.18 -5.48 10.53
CA GLY A 113 -0.89 -4.09 10.21
C GLY A 113 -2.02 -3.38 9.45
N GLN A 114 -3.27 -3.62 9.86
CA GLN A 114 -4.43 -3.09 9.15
C GLN A 114 -4.70 -1.62 9.45
N GLY A 115 -5.12 -0.88 8.42
CA GLY A 115 -5.84 0.38 8.57
C GLY A 115 -7.33 0.10 8.82
N ILE A 116 -7.91 0.77 9.81
CA ILE A 116 -9.30 0.57 10.23
C ILE A 116 -10.13 1.83 9.98
N GLY A 117 -11.31 1.61 9.41
CA GLY A 117 -12.32 2.65 9.26
C GLY A 117 -12.17 3.56 8.02
N PRO A 118 -13.11 4.52 7.88
CA PRO A 118 -14.31 4.72 8.72
C PRO A 118 -15.32 3.56 8.64
N ILE A 119 -16.02 3.30 9.78
CA ILE A 119 -17.06 2.28 9.87
C ILE A 119 -18.37 2.97 10.25
N ASN A 120 -19.28 3.07 9.27
CA ASN A 120 -20.57 3.71 9.41
C ASN A 120 -21.68 2.70 9.74
N GLY A 121 -22.61 3.10 10.60
CA GLY A 121 -23.76 2.31 10.99
C GLY A 121 -23.49 1.39 12.17
N GLU A 122 -24.42 1.42 13.14
CA GLU A 122 -24.28 0.75 14.44
C GLU A 122 -24.17 -0.79 14.31
N ALA A 123 -24.92 -1.38 13.36
CA ALA A 123 -24.85 -2.81 13.11
C ALA A 123 -23.45 -3.23 12.60
N ALA A 124 -22.87 -2.48 11.68
CA ALA A 124 -21.52 -2.74 11.17
C ALA A 124 -20.47 -2.59 12.29
N ARG A 125 -20.56 -1.53 13.10
CA ARG A 125 -19.68 -1.29 14.25
C ARG A 125 -19.72 -2.46 15.24
N ARG A 126 -20.90 -2.95 15.60
CA ARG A 126 -21.06 -4.11 16.50
C ARG A 126 -20.45 -5.40 15.93
N VAL A 127 -20.68 -5.68 14.65
CA VAL A 127 -20.13 -6.90 14.01
C VAL A 127 -18.60 -6.84 13.95
N VAL A 128 -18.04 -5.70 13.56
CA VAL A 128 -16.56 -5.50 13.56
C VAL A 128 -15.99 -5.73 14.94
N ALA A 129 -16.54 -5.07 15.97
CA ALA A 129 -16.06 -5.21 17.36
C ALA A 129 -16.11 -6.68 17.83
N SER A 130 -17.26 -7.35 17.62
CA SER A 130 -17.44 -8.75 18.02
C SER A 130 -16.49 -9.70 17.30
N THR A 131 -16.23 -9.50 16.00
CA THR A 131 -15.33 -10.36 15.22
C THR A 131 -13.87 -10.11 15.60
N VAL A 132 -13.45 -8.84 15.63
CA VAL A 132 -12.06 -8.46 15.90
C VAL A 132 -11.63 -8.82 17.32
N SER A 133 -12.51 -8.65 18.33
CA SER A 133 -12.19 -9.00 19.74
C SER A 133 -11.87 -10.48 19.95
N ARG A 134 -12.23 -11.37 19.02
CA ARG A 134 -11.93 -12.81 19.06
C ARG A 134 -10.67 -13.20 18.31
N ALA A 135 -10.01 -12.24 17.66
CA ALA A 135 -8.76 -12.51 16.95
C ALA A 135 -7.64 -12.89 17.93
N THR A 136 -6.76 -13.79 17.50
CA THR A 136 -5.59 -14.23 18.29
C THR A 136 -4.55 -13.12 18.45
N SER A 137 -4.44 -12.24 17.46
CA SER A 137 -3.55 -11.09 17.46
C SER A 137 -4.14 -9.97 16.62
N ILE A 138 -4.09 -8.77 17.14
CA ILE A 138 -4.62 -7.58 16.47
C ILE A 138 -3.48 -6.59 16.32
N THR A 139 -2.98 -6.42 15.09
CA THR A 139 -2.05 -5.35 14.79
C THR A 139 -2.66 -4.37 13.80
N VAL A 140 -2.47 -3.09 14.07
CA VAL A 140 -2.92 -1.98 13.23
C VAL A 140 -1.72 -1.14 12.80
N ARG A 141 -1.85 -0.41 11.69
CA ARG A 141 -0.73 0.32 11.13
C ARG A 141 -0.51 1.72 11.75
N ASP A 142 -1.50 2.24 12.48
CA ASP A 142 -1.51 3.61 13.01
C ASP A 142 -2.38 3.73 14.28
N GLU A 143 -2.15 4.79 15.05
CA GLU A 143 -2.90 5.08 16.29
C GLU A 143 -4.36 5.41 16.00
N GLU A 144 -4.70 5.97 14.85
CA GLU A 144 -6.07 6.27 14.44
C GLU A 144 -6.89 4.99 14.30
N SER A 145 -6.31 3.97 13.68
CA SER A 145 -6.90 2.63 13.57
C SER A 145 -7.11 1.98 14.93
N LYS A 146 -6.14 2.14 15.87
CA LYS A 146 -6.29 1.68 17.26
C LYS A 146 -7.41 2.41 17.96
N HIS A 147 -7.46 3.73 17.84
CA HIS A 147 -8.51 4.56 18.43
C HIS A 147 -9.89 4.12 17.91
N THR A 148 -10.03 3.96 16.61
CA THR A 148 -11.27 3.49 15.97
C THR A 148 -11.72 2.15 16.54
N LEU A 149 -10.85 1.14 16.65
CA LEU A 149 -11.21 -0.14 17.25
C LEU A 149 -11.58 -0.03 18.73
N THR A 150 -10.88 0.83 19.47
CA THR A 150 -11.17 1.06 20.91
C THR A 150 -12.54 1.70 21.10
N GLU A 151 -12.90 2.69 20.28
CA GLU A 151 -14.25 3.28 20.25
C GLU A 151 -15.36 2.29 19.89
N LEU A 152 -15.02 1.22 19.16
CA LEU A 152 -15.93 0.13 18.86
C LEU A 152 -16.09 -0.85 20.03
N GLY A 153 -15.27 -0.74 21.09
CA GLY A 153 -15.30 -1.58 22.27
C GLY A 153 -14.29 -2.74 22.25
N VAL A 154 -13.33 -2.75 21.33
CA VAL A 154 -12.21 -3.70 21.36
C VAL A 154 -11.23 -3.27 22.45
N ASN A 155 -10.75 -4.22 23.28
CA ASN A 155 -9.80 -3.91 24.35
C ASN A 155 -8.52 -3.29 23.79
N ALA A 156 -8.20 -2.07 24.22
CA ALA A 156 -7.03 -1.31 23.77
C ALA A 156 -5.69 -2.03 24.02
N GLU A 157 -5.59 -2.84 25.10
CA GLU A 157 -4.39 -3.61 25.45
C GLU A 157 -4.16 -4.80 24.50
N ALA A 158 -5.22 -5.27 23.82
CA ALA A 158 -5.13 -6.33 22.83
C ALA A 158 -4.69 -5.82 21.44
N ILE A 159 -4.66 -4.50 21.25
CA ILE A 159 -4.33 -3.86 19.97
C ILE A 159 -2.90 -3.34 19.99
N GLU A 160 -2.04 -3.94 19.18
CA GLU A 160 -0.65 -3.48 19.01
C GLU A 160 -0.55 -2.57 17.79
N VAL A 161 -0.02 -1.36 17.97
CA VAL A 161 0.28 -0.46 16.85
C VAL A 161 1.63 -0.84 16.27
N THR A 162 1.63 -1.10 14.97
CA THR A 162 2.81 -1.43 14.19
C THR A 162 3.00 -0.39 13.07
N ALA A 163 3.23 -0.82 11.85
CA ALA A 163 3.23 0.06 10.69
C ALA A 163 2.77 -0.70 9.43
N ASP A 164 2.59 0.03 8.33
CA ASP A 164 2.21 -0.56 7.05
C ASP A 164 3.22 -1.65 6.64
N ALA A 165 2.72 -2.79 6.21
CA ALA A 165 3.53 -3.95 5.83
C ALA A 165 4.53 -3.66 4.70
N VAL A 166 4.23 -2.70 3.85
CA VAL A 166 5.09 -2.30 2.73
C VAL A 166 6.42 -1.74 3.21
N LEU A 167 6.46 -1.11 4.40
CA LEU A 167 7.69 -0.55 4.96
C LEU A 167 8.76 -1.60 5.26
N SER A 168 8.39 -2.87 5.46
CA SER A 168 9.36 -3.96 5.67
C SER A 168 9.89 -4.59 4.36
N VAL A 169 9.45 -4.12 3.19
CA VAL A 169 9.98 -4.59 1.90
C VAL A 169 11.46 -4.20 1.79
N PRO A 170 12.34 -5.13 1.37
CA PRO A 170 13.72 -4.77 1.05
C PRO A 170 13.78 -3.74 -0.09
N VAL A 171 14.69 -2.78 0.04
CA VAL A 171 14.93 -1.81 -1.03
C VAL A 171 15.51 -2.55 -2.24
N PRO A 172 14.86 -2.53 -3.41
CA PRO A 172 15.39 -3.17 -4.61
C PRO A 172 16.52 -2.31 -5.20
N ASP A 173 17.35 -2.93 -6.04
CA ASP A 173 18.25 -2.17 -6.88
C ASP A 173 17.49 -1.45 -8.02
N THR A 174 18.13 -0.48 -8.66
CA THR A 174 17.52 0.31 -9.74
C THR A 174 17.49 -0.38 -11.11
N ARG A 175 18.16 -1.54 -11.26
CA ARG A 175 18.36 -2.18 -12.59
C ARG A 175 17.06 -2.54 -13.30
N ALA A 176 16.03 -2.97 -12.56
CA ALA A 176 14.74 -3.29 -13.17
C ALA A 176 14.04 -2.01 -13.65
N GLY A 177 14.02 -0.97 -12.82
CA GLY A 177 13.46 0.33 -13.16
C GLY A 177 14.19 0.99 -14.34
N GLU A 178 15.52 0.98 -14.35
CA GLU A 178 16.33 1.51 -15.45
C GLU A 178 16.00 0.82 -16.78
N ARG A 179 15.83 -0.52 -16.78
CA ARG A 179 15.44 -1.26 -18.00
C ARG A 179 14.06 -0.90 -18.50
N ILE A 180 13.09 -0.77 -17.58
CA ILE A 180 11.73 -0.36 -17.93
C ILE A 180 11.76 1.06 -18.50
N LEU A 181 12.37 2.01 -17.81
CA LEU A 181 12.51 3.40 -18.25
C LEU A 181 13.17 3.51 -19.62
N ALA A 182 14.22 2.73 -19.85
CA ALA A 182 14.92 2.69 -21.15
C ALA A 182 14.00 2.19 -22.29
N SER A 183 13.08 1.26 -22.04
CA SER A 183 12.11 0.81 -23.04
C SER A 183 11.09 1.90 -23.45
N TYR A 184 10.93 2.92 -22.60
CA TYR A 184 10.13 4.12 -22.88
C TYR A 184 10.98 5.32 -23.31
N GLY A 185 12.25 5.13 -23.64
CA GLY A 185 13.14 6.16 -24.17
C GLY A 185 13.77 7.09 -23.12
N VAL A 186 13.64 6.78 -21.81
CA VAL A 186 14.32 7.51 -20.75
C VAL A 186 15.75 6.99 -20.63
N GLN A 187 16.75 7.87 -20.74
CA GLN A 187 18.15 7.49 -20.73
C GLN A 187 18.70 7.35 -19.30
N LYS A 188 19.72 6.52 -19.15
CA LYS A 188 20.40 6.37 -17.87
C LYS A 188 21.07 7.68 -17.46
N GLY A 189 20.74 8.13 -16.24
CA GLY A 189 21.29 9.37 -15.67
C GLY A 189 20.42 10.60 -15.90
N GLU A 190 19.33 10.50 -16.67
CA GLU A 190 18.33 11.57 -16.70
C GLU A 190 17.73 11.76 -15.29
N LYS A 191 17.53 13.02 -14.89
CA LYS A 191 16.78 13.34 -13.68
C LYS A 191 15.30 13.10 -13.92
N ILE A 192 14.62 12.46 -12.98
CA ILE A 192 13.24 12.03 -13.13
C ILE A 192 12.36 12.62 -12.03
N ILE A 193 11.25 13.23 -12.44
CA ILE A 193 10.10 13.52 -11.58
C ILE A 193 9.05 12.44 -11.85
N ALA A 194 8.78 11.60 -10.87
CA ALA A 194 7.75 10.56 -10.96
C ALA A 194 6.41 11.12 -10.49
N LEU A 195 5.37 10.98 -11.31
CA LEU A 195 3.99 11.38 -10.99
C LEU A 195 3.12 10.13 -10.78
N ALA A 196 2.45 10.02 -9.62
CA ALA A 196 1.56 8.90 -9.31
C ALA A 196 0.21 9.42 -8.82
N PHE A 197 -0.71 9.62 -9.74
CA PHE A 197 -2.02 10.21 -9.48
C PHE A 197 -3.16 9.26 -9.88
N ARG A 198 -4.17 9.18 -8.99
CA ARG A 198 -5.49 8.69 -9.32
C ARG A 198 -6.39 9.85 -9.71
N ASP A 199 -7.45 9.56 -10.44
CA ASP A 199 -8.47 10.56 -10.73
C ASP A 199 -9.17 11.03 -9.46
N TRP A 200 -9.57 12.29 -9.46
CA TRP A 200 -10.28 12.91 -8.35
C TRP A 200 -11.39 13.79 -8.92
N GLU A 201 -12.60 13.60 -8.40
CA GLU A 201 -13.78 14.37 -8.79
C GLU A 201 -13.86 15.61 -7.92
N GLY A 202 -13.72 16.80 -8.53
CA GLY A 202 -13.81 18.11 -7.88
C GLY A 202 -13.99 19.23 -8.89
N ASP A 203 -14.37 20.40 -8.40
CA ASP A 203 -14.71 21.56 -9.24
C ASP A 203 -13.50 22.27 -9.87
N LYS A 204 -12.28 21.96 -9.42
CA LYS A 204 -11.06 22.57 -9.93
C LYS A 204 -10.43 21.77 -11.07
N ASP A 205 -9.85 22.48 -12.03
CA ASP A 205 -9.01 21.91 -13.08
C ASP A 205 -7.62 21.55 -12.53
N TRP A 206 -7.62 20.62 -11.55
CA TRP A 206 -6.39 20.16 -10.91
C TRP A 206 -5.41 19.52 -11.90
N LYS A 207 -5.94 18.90 -12.98
CA LYS A 207 -5.12 18.27 -14.02
C LYS A 207 -4.27 19.31 -14.75
N ARG A 208 -4.84 20.47 -15.02
CA ARG A 208 -4.11 21.58 -15.62
C ARG A 208 -3.05 22.14 -14.66
N SER A 209 -3.42 22.39 -13.40
CA SER A 209 -2.46 22.88 -12.39
C SER A 209 -1.29 21.91 -12.19
N LEU A 210 -1.55 20.60 -12.20
CA LEU A 210 -0.51 19.57 -12.12
C LEU A 210 0.37 19.56 -13.37
N ALA A 211 -0.23 19.60 -14.57
CA ALA A 211 0.47 19.59 -15.84
C ALA A 211 1.42 20.79 -15.98
N GLU A 212 0.90 22.00 -15.79
CA GLU A 212 1.69 23.24 -15.86
C GLU A 212 2.80 23.27 -14.82
N GLY A 213 2.50 22.83 -13.57
CA GLY A 213 3.50 22.77 -12.51
C GLY A 213 4.61 21.77 -12.81
N ALA A 214 4.27 20.59 -13.34
CA ALA A 214 5.24 19.59 -13.73
C ALA A 214 6.11 20.04 -14.92
N ASP A 215 5.54 20.74 -15.89
CA ASP A 215 6.27 21.33 -17.02
C ASP A 215 7.28 22.38 -16.54
N ILE A 216 6.87 23.29 -15.65
CA ILE A 216 7.76 24.33 -15.08
C ILE A 216 8.93 23.65 -14.32
N LEU A 217 8.66 22.60 -13.55
CA LEU A 217 9.69 21.87 -12.81
C LEU A 217 10.63 21.12 -13.78
N ALA A 218 10.08 20.50 -14.82
CA ALA A 218 10.87 19.81 -15.85
C ALA A 218 11.86 20.77 -16.53
N ASP A 219 11.39 21.94 -16.96
CA ASP A 219 12.19 22.97 -17.64
C ASP A 219 13.25 23.53 -16.68
N LYS A 220 12.85 23.94 -15.47
CA LYS A 220 13.74 24.59 -14.51
C LYS A 220 14.88 23.69 -14.04
N TYR A 221 14.61 22.39 -13.79
CA TYR A 221 15.58 21.47 -13.20
C TYR A 221 16.16 20.46 -14.19
N GLY A 222 15.76 20.52 -15.46
CA GLY A 222 16.20 19.57 -16.50
C GLY A 222 15.76 18.14 -16.19
N CYS A 223 14.51 17.96 -15.74
CA CYS A 223 13.98 16.66 -15.36
C CYS A 223 13.06 16.07 -16.44
N ARG A 224 13.10 14.75 -16.60
CA ARG A 224 12.10 14.00 -17.35
C ARG A 224 10.89 13.72 -16.46
N VAL A 225 9.69 14.05 -16.91
CA VAL A 225 8.46 13.67 -16.20
C VAL A 225 8.04 12.27 -16.62
N VAL A 226 7.80 11.41 -15.62
CA VAL A 226 7.38 10.02 -15.83
C VAL A 226 6.16 9.73 -14.96
N PHE A 227 5.04 9.39 -15.59
CA PHE A 227 3.86 8.89 -14.89
C PHE A 227 4.02 7.41 -14.56
N ILE A 228 3.82 7.07 -13.28
CA ILE A 228 3.88 5.71 -12.73
C ILE A 228 2.48 5.34 -12.20
N PRO A 229 1.60 4.79 -13.04
CA PRO A 229 0.25 4.38 -12.62
C PRO A 229 0.30 3.26 -11.60
N MET A 230 -0.30 3.47 -10.41
CA MET A 230 -0.29 2.51 -9.30
C MET A 230 -1.46 1.52 -9.36
N GLN A 231 -2.52 1.85 -10.10
CA GLN A 231 -3.64 0.97 -10.37
C GLN A 231 -3.87 0.88 -11.88
N TYR A 232 -3.52 -0.27 -12.45
CA TYR A 232 -3.61 -0.48 -13.88
C TYR A 232 -5.01 -0.19 -14.43
N ALA A 233 -5.02 0.36 -15.64
CA ALA A 233 -6.08 0.95 -16.43
C ALA A 233 -6.62 2.27 -15.88
N ALA A 234 -7.06 2.35 -14.63
CA ALA A 234 -7.66 3.59 -14.09
C ALA A 234 -6.65 4.75 -14.05
N ASP A 235 -5.46 4.50 -13.48
CA ASP A 235 -4.43 5.55 -13.36
C ASP A 235 -3.72 5.83 -14.69
N VAL A 236 -3.65 4.84 -15.60
CA VAL A 236 -3.13 5.05 -16.96
C VAL A 236 -3.99 6.08 -17.70
N TYR A 237 -5.33 5.92 -17.65
CA TYR A 237 -6.24 6.89 -18.26
C TYR A 237 -6.06 8.30 -17.68
N THR A 238 -5.94 8.40 -16.36
CA THR A 238 -5.67 9.67 -15.69
C THR A 238 -4.36 10.29 -16.15
N ALA A 239 -3.27 9.51 -16.15
CA ALA A 239 -1.95 9.94 -16.58
C ALA A 239 -1.94 10.42 -18.04
N GLU A 240 -2.56 9.67 -18.96
CA GLU A 240 -2.68 10.07 -20.37
C GLU A 240 -3.49 11.35 -20.55
N SER A 241 -4.54 11.56 -19.72
CA SER A 241 -5.34 12.78 -19.78
C SER A 241 -4.54 14.01 -19.35
N ILE A 242 -3.63 13.88 -18.38
CA ILE A 242 -2.74 14.94 -17.93
C ILE A 242 -1.60 15.15 -18.93
N ALA A 243 -0.99 14.07 -19.42
CA ALA A 243 0.10 14.13 -20.40
C ALA A 243 -0.29 14.86 -21.68
N LYS A 244 -1.56 14.79 -22.12
CA LYS A 244 -2.08 15.54 -23.27
C LYS A 244 -2.09 17.05 -23.07
N ILE A 245 -2.10 17.55 -21.86
CA ILE A 245 -2.08 18.98 -21.52
C ILE A 245 -0.64 19.49 -21.48
N MET A 246 0.32 18.62 -21.14
CA MET A 246 1.72 18.96 -20.95
C MET A 246 2.45 19.23 -22.27
N HIS A 247 3.43 20.16 -22.23
CA HIS A 247 4.29 20.44 -23.39
C HIS A 247 5.67 19.76 -23.29
N SER A 248 6.07 19.30 -22.09
CA SER A 248 7.37 18.64 -21.87
C SER A 248 7.47 17.21 -22.43
N SER A 249 6.42 16.71 -23.11
CA SER A 249 6.35 15.34 -23.64
C SER A 249 6.69 14.28 -22.59
N PRO A 250 5.89 14.15 -21.52
CA PRO A 250 6.14 13.21 -20.44
C PRO A 250 6.04 11.77 -20.92
N VAL A 251 6.68 10.87 -20.19
CA VAL A 251 6.52 9.41 -20.37
C VAL A 251 5.34 8.92 -19.53
N VAL A 252 4.45 8.14 -20.11
CA VAL A 252 3.38 7.42 -19.38
C VAL A 252 3.68 5.93 -19.44
N LEU A 253 3.90 5.31 -18.29
CA LEU A 253 4.06 3.87 -18.22
C LEU A 253 2.69 3.20 -18.35
N THR A 254 2.54 2.31 -19.32
CA THR A 254 1.24 1.70 -19.67
C THR A 254 1.15 0.21 -19.35
N ASP A 255 2.23 -0.39 -18.87
CA ASP A 255 2.26 -1.81 -18.51
C ASP A 255 1.92 -2.06 -17.04
N GLU A 256 1.59 -3.30 -16.73
CA GLU A 256 1.46 -3.76 -15.35
C GLU A 256 2.81 -4.25 -14.84
N TYR A 257 3.22 -3.75 -13.68
CA TYR A 257 4.50 -4.12 -13.06
C TYR A 257 4.27 -4.92 -11.76
N ARG A 258 5.28 -5.70 -11.38
CA ARG A 258 5.33 -6.35 -10.07
C ARG A 258 5.82 -5.35 -9.02
N THR A 259 5.63 -5.68 -7.76
CA THR A 259 6.03 -4.82 -6.63
C THR A 259 7.48 -4.39 -6.70
N GLU A 260 8.39 -5.33 -6.96
CA GLU A 260 9.83 -5.07 -7.06
C GLU A 260 10.16 -4.12 -8.21
N GLU A 261 9.43 -4.23 -9.32
CA GLU A 261 9.57 -3.35 -10.49
C GLU A 261 9.04 -1.94 -10.18
N PHE A 262 7.88 -1.82 -9.54
CA PHE A 262 7.37 -0.51 -9.07
C PHE A 262 8.33 0.17 -8.13
N MET A 263 8.85 -0.53 -7.13
CA MET A 263 9.81 0.03 -6.19
C MET A 263 11.11 0.43 -6.87
N SER A 264 11.60 -0.38 -7.83
CA SER A 264 12.77 -0.08 -8.63
C SER A 264 12.58 1.15 -9.52
N LEU A 265 11.37 1.32 -10.09
CA LEU A 265 11.00 2.53 -10.86
C LEU A 265 11.00 3.77 -9.97
N ILE A 266 10.39 3.71 -8.80
CA ILE A 266 10.39 4.81 -7.82
C ILE A 266 11.82 5.13 -7.38
N ALA A 267 12.67 4.11 -7.14
CA ALA A 267 14.07 4.30 -6.75
C ALA A 267 14.93 5.00 -7.82
N CYS A 268 14.49 5.01 -9.09
CA CYS A 268 15.13 5.77 -10.16
C CYS A 268 14.77 7.26 -10.16
N ALA A 269 13.75 7.68 -9.40
CA ALA A 269 13.28 9.06 -9.42
C ALA A 269 14.12 9.97 -8.50
N ASN A 270 14.18 11.25 -8.85
CA ASN A 270 14.75 12.30 -8.00
C ASN A 270 13.69 12.97 -7.11
N LEU A 271 12.42 12.86 -7.50
CA LEU A 271 11.28 13.32 -6.74
C LEU A 271 10.04 12.50 -7.12
N VAL A 272 9.21 12.17 -6.12
CA VAL A 272 7.87 11.62 -6.34
C VAL A 272 6.83 12.67 -5.96
N ILE A 273 5.94 13.00 -6.89
CA ILE A 273 4.76 13.83 -6.62
C ILE A 273 3.53 12.92 -6.73
N ALA A 274 2.76 12.79 -5.66
CA ALA A 274 1.70 11.79 -5.66
C ALA A 274 0.50 12.16 -4.79
N ASN A 275 -0.69 11.69 -5.24
CA ASN A 275 -1.88 11.52 -4.42
C ASN A 275 -2.17 10.03 -4.13
N ARG A 276 -1.30 9.11 -4.55
CA ARG A 276 -1.35 7.68 -4.24
C ARG A 276 -0.50 7.37 -3.02
N LEU A 277 -1.13 6.94 -1.92
CA LEU A 277 -0.45 6.62 -0.65
C LEU A 277 0.76 5.70 -0.86
N HIS A 278 0.59 4.59 -1.60
CA HIS A 278 1.68 3.62 -1.73
C HIS A 278 2.83 4.10 -2.63
N ALA A 279 2.63 5.08 -3.50
CA ALA A 279 3.74 5.74 -4.18
C ALA A 279 4.61 6.52 -3.19
N LEU A 280 3.97 7.21 -2.21
CA LEU A 280 4.67 7.90 -1.13
C LEU A 280 5.39 6.92 -0.19
N VAL A 281 4.74 5.78 0.13
CA VAL A 281 5.36 4.72 0.95
C VAL A 281 6.56 4.11 0.23
N PHE A 282 6.47 3.81 -1.07
CA PHE A 282 7.59 3.29 -1.86
C PHE A 282 8.74 4.29 -1.92
N ALA A 283 8.43 5.58 -2.11
CA ALA A 283 9.43 6.64 -2.09
C ALA A 283 10.13 6.73 -0.73
N ALA A 284 9.38 6.67 0.38
CA ALA A 284 9.96 6.64 1.72
C ALA A 284 10.89 5.43 1.93
N VAL A 285 10.47 4.23 1.47
CA VAL A 285 11.30 3.00 1.57
C VAL A 285 12.59 3.11 0.76
N THR A 286 12.53 3.74 -0.42
CA THR A 286 13.67 3.89 -1.34
C THR A 286 14.51 5.13 -1.07
N GLY A 287 14.11 6.00 -0.14
CA GLY A 287 14.82 7.24 0.20
C GLY A 287 14.61 8.39 -0.79
N VAL A 288 13.64 8.27 -1.69
CA VAL A 288 13.32 9.30 -2.68
C VAL A 288 12.42 10.36 -2.06
N PRO A 289 12.75 11.67 -2.15
CA PRO A 289 11.94 12.73 -1.58
C PRO A 289 10.54 12.78 -2.22
N VAL A 290 9.57 13.30 -1.46
CA VAL A 290 8.16 13.31 -1.88
C VAL A 290 7.54 14.69 -1.80
N THR A 291 6.60 14.96 -2.69
CA THR A 291 5.61 16.05 -2.60
C THR A 291 4.23 15.42 -2.62
N ALA A 292 3.59 15.34 -1.46
CA ALA A 292 2.30 14.70 -1.30
C ALA A 292 1.15 15.69 -1.52
N VAL A 293 0.17 15.29 -2.36
CA VAL A 293 -1.11 16.02 -2.52
C VAL A 293 -2.20 15.16 -1.89
N SER A 294 -2.87 15.69 -0.85
CA SER A 294 -3.84 14.89 -0.09
C SER A 294 -5.26 15.00 -0.65
N TYR A 295 -5.96 13.88 -0.61
CA TYR A 295 -7.42 13.79 -0.80
C TYR A 295 -8.06 12.84 0.22
N ASP A 296 -7.25 12.22 1.06
CA ASP A 296 -7.68 11.15 1.98
C ASP A 296 -6.84 11.23 3.26
N PRO A 297 -7.43 11.20 4.45
CA PRO A 297 -6.71 11.28 5.74
C PRO A 297 -5.54 10.29 5.88
N LYS A 298 -5.55 9.17 5.13
CA LYS A 298 -4.43 8.21 5.13
C LYS A 298 -3.12 8.81 4.61
N ILE A 299 -3.20 9.75 3.67
CA ILE A 299 -2.02 10.45 3.13
C ILE A 299 -1.49 11.38 4.23
N ASP A 300 -2.39 12.17 4.84
CA ASP A 300 -2.03 13.09 5.91
C ASP A 300 -1.41 12.33 7.09
N GLY A 301 -2.03 11.23 7.51
CA GLY A 301 -1.53 10.36 8.58
C GLY A 301 -0.15 9.79 8.27
N PHE A 302 0.08 9.25 7.07
CA PHE A 302 1.38 8.72 6.69
C PHE A 302 2.47 9.82 6.66
N MET A 303 2.17 10.96 6.05
CA MET A 303 3.11 12.09 5.99
C MET A 303 3.47 12.60 7.39
N ALA A 304 2.48 12.70 8.29
CA ALA A 304 2.72 13.07 9.69
C ALA A 304 3.59 12.03 10.41
N HIS A 305 3.36 10.73 10.19
CA HIS A 305 4.16 9.65 10.80
C HIS A 305 5.62 9.72 10.40
N ILE A 306 5.93 10.00 9.13
CA ILE A 306 7.32 10.17 8.70
C ILE A 306 7.89 11.56 9.05
N GLY A 307 7.09 12.46 9.65
CA GLY A 307 7.52 13.82 9.98
C GLY A 307 7.64 14.76 8.78
N ALA A 308 7.00 14.42 7.66
CA ALA A 308 6.95 15.25 6.47
C ALA A 308 5.59 15.95 6.36
N LYS A 309 5.55 17.03 5.58
CA LYS A 309 4.31 17.81 5.38
C LYS A 309 3.65 17.43 4.05
N VAL A 310 2.32 17.43 4.07
CA VAL A 310 1.53 17.47 2.84
C VAL A 310 1.69 18.82 2.20
N CYS A 311 1.86 18.85 0.88
CA CYS A 311 1.99 20.07 0.10
C CYS A 311 0.68 20.88 0.15
N CYS A 312 -0.41 20.21 -0.22
CA CYS A 312 -1.76 20.78 -0.31
C CYS A 312 -2.79 19.64 -0.41
N THR A 313 -4.07 20.02 -0.35
CA THR A 313 -5.16 19.10 -0.74
C THR A 313 -5.44 19.19 -2.23
N MET A 314 -6.18 18.22 -2.79
CA MET A 314 -6.61 18.29 -4.21
C MET A 314 -7.45 19.53 -4.51
N GLU A 315 -8.26 19.99 -3.53
CA GLU A 315 -9.06 21.22 -3.66
C GLU A 315 -8.22 22.50 -3.71
N SER A 316 -7.08 22.51 -3.04
CA SER A 316 -6.19 23.67 -2.93
C SER A 316 -5.01 23.64 -3.90
N LEU A 317 -4.87 22.58 -4.70
CA LEU A 317 -3.77 22.42 -5.64
C LEU A 317 -3.77 23.55 -6.69
N THR A 318 -2.66 24.27 -6.76
CA THR A 318 -2.36 25.24 -7.83
C THR A 318 -0.96 25.01 -8.37
N THR A 319 -0.70 25.54 -9.56
CA THR A 319 0.62 25.49 -10.20
C THR A 319 1.72 26.09 -9.30
N GLU A 320 1.44 27.20 -8.62
CA GLU A 320 2.38 27.90 -7.74
C GLU A 320 2.70 27.08 -6.47
N ILE A 321 1.68 26.56 -5.80
CA ILE A 321 1.86 25.72 -4.59
C ILE A 321 2.70 24.49 -4.93
N LEU A 322 2.38 23.82 -6.04
CA LEU A 322 3.09 22.64 -6.48
C LEU A 322 4.56 22.93 -6.81
N THR A 323 4.81 23.96 -7.63
CA THR A 323 6.17 24.30 -8.07
C THR A 323 7.05 24.77 -6.92
N GLN A 324 6.49 25.47 -5.95
CA GLN A 324 7.22 25.90 -4.75
C GLN A 324 7.60 24.70 -3.89
N ALA A 325 6.64 23.82 -3.57
CA ALA A 325 6.89 22.68 -2.70
C ALA A 325 7.81 21.63 -3.35
N ALA A 326 7.53 21.27 -4.60
CA ALA A 326 8.32 20.29 -5.33
C ALA A 326 9.71 20.80 -5.69
N GLY A 327 9.82 22.10 -6.03
CA GLY A 327 11.11 22.76 -6.26
C GLY A 327 12.00 22.73 -5.01
N TYR A 328 11.43 23.04 -3.84
CA TYR A 328 12.15 22.92 -2.58
C TYR A 328 12.69 21.49 -2.35
N MET A 329 11.86 20.46 -2.58
CA MET A 329 12.28 19.06 -2.39
C MET A 329 13.37 18.64 -3.38
N LEU A 330 13.34 19.10 -4.62
CA LEU A 330 14.40 18.88 -5.62
C LEU A 330 15.73 19.55 -5.21
N GLU A 331 15.67 20.76 -4.65
CA GLU A 331 16.84 21.48 -4.18
C GLU A 331 17.47 20.84 -2.93
N GLN A 332 16.67 20.27 -2.03
CA GLN A 332 17.16 19.50 -0.89
C GLN A 332 17.81 18.17 -1.30
N GLY A 333 17.36 17.57 -2.40
CA GLY A 333 17.92 16.33 -2.94
C GLY A 333 17.67 15.06 -2.10
N GLY A 334 16.85 15.14 -1.04
CA GLY A 334 16.56 13.99 -0.17
C GLY A 334 15.67 14.37 1.01
N PHE A 335 15.37 13.38 1.84
CA PHE A 335 14.72 13.60 3.13
C PHE A 335 15.69 14.17 4.17
N SER A 336 15.16 14.94 5.13
CA SER A 336 15.94 15.35 6.30
C SER A 336 16.32 14.14 7.18
N GLU A 337 17.35 14.29 8.00
CA GLU A 337 17.79 13.23 8.94
C GLU A 337 16.66 12.77 9.87
N ASP A 338 15.80 13.70 10.34
CA ASP A 338 14.65 13.37 11.19
C ASP A 338 13.63 12.50 10.45
N VAL A 339 13.30 12.81 9.21
CA VAL A 339 12.42 12.00 8.35
C VAL A 339 13.03 10.61 8.11
N CYS A 340 14.32 10.54 7.79
CA CYS A 340 15.01 9.25 7.59
C CYS A 340 14.96 8.39 8.85
N ARG A 341 15.20 8.98 10.03
CA ARG A 341 15.11 8.28 11.31
C ARG A 341 13.71 7.73 11.57
N ARG A 342 12.67 8.54 11.37
CA ARG A 342 11.26 8.11 11.54
C ARG A 342 10.87 7.00 10.58
N ILE A 343 11.30 7.07 9.32
CA ILE A 343 11.09 5.99 8.34
C ILE A 343 11.72 4.69 8.86
N GLN A 344 12.94 4.74 9.41
CA GLN A 344 13.61 3.57 9.95
C GLN A 344 12.90 3.01 11.20
N GLU A 345 12.37 3.86 12.07
CA GLU A 345 11.54 3.45 13.21
C GLU A 345 10.27 2.72 12.74
N LEU A 346 9.57 3.28 11.74
CA LEU A 346 8.38 2.65 11.16
C LEU A 346 8.71 1.30 10.47
N ARG A 347 9.86 1.18 9.82
CA ARG A 347 10.33 -0.11 9.26
C ARG A 347 10.51 -1.15 10.37
N THR A 348 11.11 -0.76 11.48
CA THR A 348 11.27 -1.64 12.65
C THR A 348 9.91 -2.05 13.24
N LEU A 349 8.96 -1.10 13.33
CA LEU A 349 7.60 -1.40 13.77
C LEU A 349 6.86 -2.33 12.80
N SER A 350 7.03 -2.17 11.50
CA SER A 350 6.46 -3.07 10.49
C SER A 350 6.98 -4.51 10.65
N ASP A 351 8.26 -4.69 10.97
CA ASP A 351 8.86 -6.01 11.19
C ASP A 351 8.32 -6.74 12.43
N LYS A 352 7.73 -6.03 13.40
CA LYS A 352 7.07 -6.67 14.56
C LYS A 352 5.92 -7.57 14.14
N ASN A 353 5.16 -7.22 13.09
CA ASN A 353 4.10 -8.07 12.56
C ASN A 353 4.62 -9.49 12.25
N ASN A 354 5.81 -9.58 11.68
CA ASN A 354 6.46 -10.82 11.30
C ASN A 354 6.85 -11.67 12.52
N SER A 355 7.32 -11.00 13.57
CA SER A 355 7.67 -11.65 14.85
C SER A 355 6.44 -12.23 15.53
N LEU A 356 5.29 -11.54 15.44
CA LEU A 356 4.02 -12.02 15.99
C LEU A 356 3.50 -13.25 15.25
N VAL A 357 3.55 -13.27 13.91
CA VAL A 357 3.21 -14.47 13.13
C VAL A 357 4.06 -15.67 13.57
N SER A 358 5.37 -15.46 13.70
CA SER A 358 6.30 -16.51 14.11
C SER A 358 5.97 -17.07 15.50
N ARG A 359 5.56 -16.20 16.43
CA ARG A 359 5.14 -16.58 17.77
C ARG A 359 3.86 -17.43 17.73
N ILE A 360 2.85 -17.01 16.97
CA ILE A 360 1.60 -17.75 16.82
C ILE A 360 1.86 -19.15 16.23
N LEU A 361 2.65 -19.24 15.17
CA LEU A 361 2.97 -20.52 14.54
C LEU A 361 3.69 -21.51 15.50
N ARG A 362 4.59 -21.00 16.37
CA ARG A 362 5.24 -21.84 17.38
C ARG A 362 4.25 -22.39 18.40
N THR A 363 3.30 -21.58 18.85
CA THR A 363 2.25 -22.02 19.79
C THR A 363 1.33 -23.06 19.19
N CYS A 364 1.09 -23.02 17.87
CA CYS A 364 0.25 -24.00 17.18
C CYS A 364 0.94 -25.38 16.97
N ARG A 365 2.25 -25.47 17.19
CA ARG A 365 3.02 -26.71 17.03
C ARG A 365 3.12 -27.55 18.32
N VAL A 366 2.76 -26.95 19.45
CA VAL A 366 2.68 -27.59 20.76
C VAL A 366 1.31 -28.19 20.99
#